data_98b4d2c9dcb6d09c1c110afdfa1d4bf5
#
_entry.id   98b4d2c9dcb6d09c1c110afdfa1d4bf5
#
_cell.length_a   1.000
_cell.length_b   1.000
_cell.length_c   1.000
_cell.angle_alpha   90.00
_cell.angle_beta   90.00
_cell.angle_gamma   90.00
#
_symmetry.space_group_name_H-M   'P 1'
#
loop_
_entity.id
_entity.type
_entity.pdbx_description
1 polymer ?
#
loop_
_entity_poly.entity_id
_entity_poly.type
_entity_poly.pdbx_seq_one_letter_code
_entity_poly.pdbx_strand_id
1 'polypeptide(L)'
;DMYKNIKLLATSQPDYIIAPEGHAHRSIYMEKVAEAGKRTEFWYEMSFTAYHKFNDFEPEDVKPYDTESELYKTFTAERATHIVFSDRIKNITDSLVKGETNPYLKSVRIFDWICDHFPWASAREYSTLDNIPEYVITNDHGDCGQVGLLFITMARCAGIPAKWESGWMIHPMEINLHDWVRVYYEGIGWVGVDPSFGRVILKEELEHNAPRGRVITSADKSRLDSDYFYYYTHG
;
A
#
# COMPACT_ATOMS: atom_id res chain seq x y z
N ASP A 1 8.72 12.53 8.43
CA ASP A 1 7.29 12.77 8.22
C ASP A 1 7.09 13.74 7.05
N MET A 2 6.31 13.33 6.06
CA MET A 2 5.93 14.19 4.92
C MET A 2 4.91 15.27 5.30
N TYR A 3 4.20 15.11 6.42
CA TYR A 3 3.19 16.05 6.88
C TYR A 3 3.63 16.72 8.18
N LYS A 4 3.64 18.05 8.18
CA LYS A 4 4.00 18.87 9.36
C LYS A 4 2.92 19.91 9.64
N ASN A 5 3.02 20.56 10.78
CA ASN A 5 2.12 21.64 11.19
C ASN A 5 0.63 21.23 11.12
N ILE A 6 0.32 19.98 11.46
CA ILE A 6 -1.05 19.48 11.46
C ILE A 6 -1.81 20.16 12.59
N LYS A 7 -2.91 20.86 12.24
CA LYS A 7 -3.80 21.55 13.17
C LYS A 7 -5.24 21.16 12.88
N LEU A 8 -5.95 20.73 13.90
CA LEU A 8 -7.40 20.61 13.86
C LEU A 8 -7.99 22.01 14.00
N LEU A 9 -8.84 22.43 13.07
CA LEU A 9 -9.44 23.77 13.03
C LEU A 9 -10.86 23.77 13.55
N ALA A 10 -11.66 22.75 13.17
CA ALA A 10 -13.04 22.62 13.58
C ALA A 10 -13.51 21.17 13.55
N THR A 11 -14.57 20.86 14.29
CA THR A 11 -15.24 19.56 14.31
C THR A 11 -16.75 19.72 14.36
N SER A 12 -17.48 18.74 13.87
CA SER A 12 -18.95 18.68 13.90
C SER A 12 -19.52 18.48 15.32
N GLN A 13 -18.69 18.02 16.26
CA GLN A 13 -19.08 17.77 17.63
C GLN A 13 -18.12 18.54 18.58
N PRO A 14 -18.66 19.22 19.62
CA PRO A 14 -17.82 19.93 20.58
C PRO A 14 -16.96 18.96 21.41
N ASP A 15 -17.49 17.78 21.66
CA ASP A 15 -16.79 16.73 22.42
C ASP A 15 -16.15 15.74 21.44
N TYR A 16 -14.83 15.68 21.42
CA TYR A 16 -14.05 14.77 20.59
C TYR A 16 -12.80 14.31 21.33
N ILE A 17 -12.27 13.16 20.93
CA ILE A 17 -11.00 12.63 21.44
C ILE A 17 -10.03 12.47 20.29
N ILE A 18 -8.83 13.03 20.42
CA ILE A 18 -7.72 12.80 19.48
C ILE A 18 -6.88 11.66 20.03
N ALA A 19 -6.45 10.74 19.16
CA ALA A 19 -5.52 9.69 19.54
C ALA A 19 -4.27 10.28 20.18
N PRO A 20 -3.77 9.68 21.29
CA PRO A 20 -2.56 10.16 21.96
C PRO A 20 -1.36 10.23 21.02
N GLU A 21 -0.45 11.13 21.33
CA GLU A 21 0.81 11.25 20.60
C GLU A 21 1.59 9.91 20.66
N GLY A 22 2.15 9.49 19.53
CA GLY A 22 2.87 8.20 19.41
C GLY A 22 2.00 7.02 19.00
N HIS A 23 0.67 7.15 18.92
CA HIS A 23 -0.16 6.12 18.30
C HIS A 23 0.12 6.00 16.80
N ALA A 24 0.05 4.77 16.30
CA ALA A 24 0.32 4.46 14.89
C ALA A 24 -0.63 5.18 13.93
N HIS A 25 -1.89 5.41 14.36
CA HIS A 25 -2.89 6.12 13.58
C HIS A 25 -3.32 7.38 14.33
N ARG A 26 -3.30 8.51 13.64
CA ARG A 26 -3.91 9.75 14.10
C ARG A 26 -5.39 9.69 13.80
N SER A 27 -6.21 9.46 14.80
CA SER A 27 -7.66 9.37 14.67
C SER A 27 -8.35 10.41 15.54
N ILE A 28 -9.56 10.80 15.13
CA ILE A 28 -10.47 11.66 15.88
C ILE A 28 -11.71 10.83 16.17
N TYR A 29 -12.02 10.62 17.44
CA TYR A 29 -13.26 9.98 17.85
C TYR A 29 -14.30 11.05 18.13
N MET A 30 -15.49 10.85 17.57
CA MET A 30 -16.70 11.68 17.82
C MET A 30 -17.89 10.76 17.98
N GLU A 31 -18.81 11.13 18.85
CA GLU A 31 -20.03 10.38 19.13
C GLU A 31 -21.26 11.29 19.03
N LYS A 32 -22.34 10.76 18.49
CA LYS A 32 -23.62 11.46 18.39
C LYS A 32 -24.77 10.47 18.40
N VAL A 33 -25.84 10.82 19.10
CA VAL A 33 -27.09 10.07 19.06
C VAL A 33 -27.75 10.31 17.70
N ALA A 34 -28.03 9.23 16.97
CA ALA A 34 -28.73 9.30 15.69
C ALA A 34 -30.21 9.64 15.91
N GLU A 35 -30.75 10.56 15.12
CA GLU A 35 -32.15 10.90 15.11
C GLU A 35 -32.91 10.13 14.01
N ALA A 36 -34.02 9.52 14.33
CA ALA A 36 -34.83 8.77 13.38
C ALA A 36 -35.25 9.63 12.17
N GLY A 37 -34.99 9.12 10.96
CA GLY A 37 -35.33 9.80 9.70
C GLY A 37 -34.39 10.94 9.32
N LYS A 38 -33.30 11.18 10.06
CA LYS A 38 -32.27 12.18 9.73
C LYS A 38 -30.93 11.51 9.45
N ARG A 39 -30.16 12.10 8.55
CA ARG A 39 -28.78 11.71 8.32
C ARG A 39 -27.91 12.14 9.50
N THR A 40 -27.07 11.24 10.00
CA THR A 40 -26.05 11.56 11.00
C THR A 40 -24.74 11.85 10.28
N GLU A 41 -24.22 13.06 10.45
CA GLU A 41 -22.99 13.52 9.79
C GLU A 41 -21.92 13.83 10.82
N PHE A 42 -20.69 13.39 10.51
CA PHE A 42 -19.48 13.76 11.20
C PHE A 42 -18.53 14.42 10.20
N TRP A 43 -17.94 15.53 10.61
CA TRP A 43 -16.94 16.22 9.82
C TRP A 43 -15.88 16.85 10.74
N TYR A 44 -14.71 17.05 10.19
CA TYR A 44 -13.67 17.84 10.78
C TYR A 44 -12.93 18.65 9.71
N GLU A 45 -12.34 19.74 10.12
CA GLU A 45 -11.49 20.59 9.29
C GLU A 45 -10.09 20.61 9.89
N MET A 46 -9.10 20.40 9.06
CA MET A 46 -7.70 20.44 9.47
C MET A 46 -6.84 21.16 8.43
N SER A 47 -5.73 21.74 8.91
CA SER A 47 -4.67 22.24 8.07
C SER A 47 -3.39 21.45 8.30
N PHE A 48 -2.60 21.28 7.28
CA PHE A 48 -1.27 20.68 7.35
C PHE A 48 -0.36 21.21 6.24
N THR A 49 0.93 21.04 6.41
CA THR A 49 1.93 21.30 5.37
C THR A 49 2.43 19.95 4.85
N ALA A 50 2.23 19.69 3.57
CA ALA A 50 2.77 18.51 2.89
C ALA A 50 4.14 18.85 2.27
N TYR A 51 5.07 17.95 2.43
CA TYR A 51 6.40 18.02 1.81
C TYR A 51 6.58 16.83 0.90
N HIS A 52 7.15 17.08 -0.26
CA HIS A 52 7.64 16.02 -1.12
C HIS A 52 8.83 15.34 -0.43
N LYS A 53 8.87 14.01 -0.49
CA LYS A 53 10.00 13.22 -0.02
C LYS A 53 10.53 12.43 -1.20
N PHE A 54 11.73 12.73 -1.61
CA PHE A 54 12.47 11.94 -2.58
C PHE A 54 13.45 11.04 -1.85
N ASN A 55 13.50 9.78 -2.24
CA ASN A 55 14.48 8.81 -1.73
C ASN A 55 15.47 8.52 -2.87
N ASP A 56 16.68 9.02 -2.74
CA ASP A 56 17.77 8.79 -3.70
C ASP A 56 18.57 7.56 -3.26
N PHE A 57 18.31 6.41 -3.87
CA PHE A 57 19.02 5.16 -3.57
C PHE A 57 18.93 4.20 -4.75
N GLU A 58 19.90 3.29 -4.83
CA GLU A 58 19.91 2.18 -5.77
C GLU A 58 19.71 0.85 -5.00
N PRO A 59 19.34 -0.24 -5.67
CA PRO A 59 19.17 -1.54 -5.00
C PRO A 59 20.37 -1.96 -4.15
N GLU A 60 21.58 -1.60 -4.57
CA GLU A 60 22.86 -1.92 -3.91
C GLU A 60 23.05 -1.17 -2.58
N ASP A 61 22.31 -0.08 -2.36
CA ASP A 61 22.39 0.71 -1.12
C ASP A 61 21.60 0.05 0.02
N VAL A 62 20.73 -0.92 -0.31
CA VAL A 62 19.95 -1.65 0.68
C VAL A 62 20.85 -2.62 1.45
N LYS A 63 20.95 -2.38 2.75
CA LYS A 63 21.79 -3.17 3.66
C LYS A 63 21.06 -4.44 4.13
N PRO A 64 21.82 -5.45 4.60
CA PRO A 64 21.22 -6.58 5.31
C PRO A 64 20.44 -6.12 6.54
N TYR A 65 19.28 -6.71 6.79
CA TYR A 65 18.46 -6.40 7.96
C TYR A 65 19.13 -6.86 9.27
N ASP A 66 18.96 -6.06 10.31
CA ASP A 66 19.06 -6.53 11.69
C ASP A 66 17.78 -7.30 12.04
N THR A 67 17.85 -8.63 11.90
CA THR A 67 16.71 -9.53 12.15
C THR A 67 16.31 -9.61 13.63
N GLU A 68 17.17 -9.12 14.55
CA GLU A 68 16.86 -9.07 15.97
C GLU A 68 16.16 -7.79 16.39
N SER A 69 16.12 -6.77 15.52
CA SER A 69 15.44 -5.50 15.80
C SER A 69 13.93 -5.70 15.98
N GLU A 70 13.33 -4.91 16.87
CA GLU A 70 11.88 -4.89 17.09
C GLU A 70 11.11 -4.48 15.83
N LEU A 71 11.71 -3.59 15.01
CA LEU A 71 11.12 -3.20 13.73
C LEU A 71 11.00 -4.40 12.81
N TYR A 72 12.10 -5.13 12.61
CA TYR A 72 12.10 -6.29 11.72
C TYR A 72 11.08 -7.33 12.20
N LYS A 73 11.16 -7.74 13.49
CA LYS A 73 10.26 -8.74 14.07
C LYS A 73 8.79 -8.34 13.97
N THR A 74 8.48 -7.07 14.23
CA THR A 74 7.09 -6.57 14.19
C THR A 74 6.53 -6.57 12.76
N PHE A 75 7.33 -6.10 11.80
CA PHE A 75 6.82 -5.86 10.44
C PHE A 75 7.11 -6.98 9.43
N THR A 76 7.72 -8.09 9.88
CA THR A 76 7.81 -9.35 9.12
C THR A 76 6.92 -10.44 9.72
N ALA A 77 6.33 -10.23 10.89
CA ALA A 77 5.46 -11.21 11.53
C ALA A 77 4.10 -11.33 10.82
N GLU A 78 3.51 -12.52 10.93
CA GLU A 78 2.08 -12.73 10.64
C GLU A 78 1.21 -11.86 11.55
N ARG A 79 0.04 -11.49 11.07
CA ARG A 79 -0.98 -10.79 11.83
C ARG A 79 -2.38 -11.24 11.38
N ALA A 80 -2.90 -12.26 12.04
CA ALA A 80 -4.26 -12.74 11.79
C ALA A 80 -5.28 -11.58 11.95
N THR A 81 -6.34 -11.59 11.15
CA THR A 81 -6.82 -12.66 10.28
C THR A 81 -6.27 -12.56 8.83
N HIS A 82 -5.79 -11.41 8.43
CA HIS A 82 -5.48 -11.14 7.01
C HIS A 82 -4.02 -11.42 6.65
N ILE A 83 -3.07 -11.11 7.54
CA ILE A 83 -1.64 -11.36 7.23
C ILE A 83 -1.27 -12.74 7.77
N VAL A 84 -1.53 -13.77 6.98
CA VAL A 84 -1.29 -15.18 7.30
C VAL A 84 -0.50 -15.84 6.18
N PHE A 85 0.59 -16.51 6.52
CA PHE A 85 1.46 -17.19 5.56
C PHE A 85 0.94 -18.61 5.28
N SER A 86 -0.18 -18.69 4.56
CA SER A 86 -0.69 -19.98 4.09
C SER A 86 0.32 -20.69 3.18
N ASP A 87 0.16 -21.98 2.99
CA ASP A 87 1.02 -22.75 2.08
C ASP A 87 0.93 -22.21 0.64
N ARG A 88 -0.24 -21.71 0.22
CA ARG A 88 -0.43 -21.09 -1.09
C ARG A 88 0.40 -19.80 -1.21
N ILE A 89 0.31 -18.90 -0.24
CA ILE A 89 1.10 -17.65 -0.19
C ILE A 89 2.59 -17.96 -0.18
N LYS A 90 3.04 -18.88 0.67
CA LYS A 90 4.46 -19.29 0.73
C LYS A 90 4.96 -19.79 -0.62
N ASN A 91 4.24 -20.75 -1.22
CA ASN A 91 4.66 -21.36 -2.49
C ASN A 91 4.77 -20.33 -3.63
N ILE A 92 3.79 -19.40 -3.72
CA ILE A 92 3.82 -18.33 -4.72
C ILE A 92 5.01 -17.40 -4.43
N THR A 93 5.13 -16.91 -3.21
CA THR A 93 6.19 -15.98 -2.82
C THR A 93 7.57 -16.58 -3.04
N ASP A 94 7.82 -17.80 -2.56
CA ASP A 94 9.11 -18.50 -2.74
C ASP A 94 9.47 -18.69 -4.21
N SER A 95 8.48 -18.97 -5.06
CA SER A 95 8.69 -19.09 -6.50
C SER A 95 9.12 -17.76 -7.12
N LEU A 96 8.47 -16.67 -6.75
CA LEU A 96 8.74 -15.32 -7.28
C LEU A 96 10.12 -14.81 -6.88
N VAL A 97 10.49 -14.99 -5.60
CA VAL A 97 11.75 -14.46 -5.08
C VAL A 97 12.92 -15.44 -5.19
N LYS A 98 12.72 -16.59 -5.82
CA LYS A 98 13.74 -17.63 -5.94
C LYS A 98 15.05 -17.11 -6.53
N GLY A 99 16.14 -17.33 -5.79
CA GLY A 99 17.48 -16.93 -6.18
C GLY A 99 17.78 -15.42 -6.02
N GLU A 100 16.81 -14.63 -5.59
CA GLU A 100 17.01 -13.21 -5.29
C GLU A 100 17.33 -13.02 -3.80
N THR A 101 18.36 -12.26 -3.50
CA THR A 101 18.76 -11.94 -2.13
C THR A 101 18.48 -10.50 -1.74
N ASN A 102 18.41 -9.58 -2.73
CA ASN A 102 18.18 -8.17 -2.48
C ASN A 102 16.70 -7.92 -2.15
N PRO A 103 16.38 -7.31 -0.98
CA PRO A 103 15.00 -7.07 -0.57
C PRO A 103 14.22 -6.17 -1.53
N TYR A 104 14.87 -5.16 -2.11
CA TYR A 104 14.24 -4.27 -3.09
C TYR A 104 13.82 -5.05 -4.34
N LEU A 105 14.73 -5.83 -4.92
CA LEU A 105 14.45 -6.64 -6.11
C LEU A 105 13.41 -7.74 -5.85
N LYS A 106 13.36 -8.30 -4.64
CA LYS A 106 12.25 -9.18 -4.23
C LYS A 106 10.92 -8.45 -4.25
N SER A 107 10.89 -7.21 -3.72
CA SER A 107 9.67 -6.38 -3.71
C SER A 107 9.21 -6.05 -5.13
N VAL A 108 10.12 -5.76 -6.05
CA VAL A 108 9.81 -5.54 -7.48
C VAL A 108 9.10 -6.76 -8.06
N ARG A 109 9.64 -7.96 -7.87
CA ARG A 109 9.04 -9.20 -8.40
C ARG A 109 7.64 -9.48 -7.85
N ILE A 110 7.42 -9.20 -6.57
CA ILE A 110 6.11 -9.34 -5.94
C ILE A 110 5.14 -8.29 -6.51
N PHE A 111 5.58 -7.05 -6.64
CA PHE A 111 4.80 -5.96 -7.21
C PHE A 111 4.37 -6.27 -8.64
N ASP A 112 5.30 -6.61 -9.52
CA ASP A 112 5.05 -6.95 -10.92
C ASP A 112 4.03 -8.09 -11.04
N TRP A 113 4.22 -9.14 -10.22
CA TRP A 113 3.29 -10.26 -10.23
C TRP A 113 1.86 -9.83 -9.83
N ILE A 114 1.71 -9.00 -8.79
CA ILE A 114 0.40 -8.50 -8.36
C ILE A 114 -0.21 -7.63 -9.46
N CYS A 115 0.55 -6.70 -10.03
CA CYS A 115 0.08 -5.82 -11.10
C CYS A 115 -0.34 -6.60 -12.36
N ASP A 116 0.33 -7.71 -12.67
CA ASP A 116 0.01 -8.52 -13.83
C ASP A 116 -1.22 -9.42 -13.65
N HIS A 117 -1.53 -9.82 -12.42
CA HIS A 117 -2.55 -10.84 -12.16
C HIS A 117 -3.87 -10.28 -11.61
N PHE A 118 -3.85 -9.17 -10.88
CA PHE A 118 -5.03 -8.69 -10.15
C PHE A 118 -5.49 -7.31 -10.59
N PRO A 119 -6.47 -7.22 -11.53
CA PRO A 119 -7.09 -5.95 -11.89
C PRO A 119 -7.76 -5.30 -10.68
N TRP A 120 -7.79 -3.97 -10.70
CA TRP A 120 -8.61 -3.25 -9.76
C TRP A 120 -10.09 -3.53 -10.01
N ALA A 121 -10.83 -3.81 -8.96
CA ALA A 121 -12.29 -3.93 -8.99
C ALA A 121 -12.86 -3.46 -7.66
N SER A 122 -14.11 -3.01 -7.68
CA SER A 122 -14.83 -2.65 -6.46
C SER A 122 -14.78 -3.79 -5.45
N ALA A 123 -14.39 -3.45 -4.24
CA ALA A 123 -14.20 -4.41 -3.16
C ALA A 123 -15.51 -4.98 -2.64
N ARG A 124 -15.46 -6.24 -2.26
CA ARG A 124 -16.37 -6.77 -1.25
C ARG A 124 -15.98 -6.19 0.12
N GLU A 125 -16.98 -5.92 0.95
CA GLU A 125 -16.79 -5.37 2.30
C GLU A 125 -15.76 -6.18 3.11
N TYR A 126 -14.71 -5.53 3.58
CA TYR A 126 -13.55 -6.17 4.24
C TYR A 126 -13.93 -6.97 5.48
N SER A 127 -14.87 -6.46 6.28
CA SER A 127 -15.36 -7.11 7.50
C SER A 127 -16.09 -8.43 7.23
N THR A 128 -16.43 -8.72 5.97
CA THR A 128 -17.08 -9.97 5.56
C THR A 128 -16.11 -11.02 5.00
N LEU A 129 -14.81 -10.71 4.98
CA LEU A 129 -13.76 -11.58 4.46
C LEU A 129 -12.91 -12.15 5.60
N ASP A 130 -12.76 -13.45 5.65
CA ASP A 130 -11.94 -14.12 6.65
C ASP A 130 -10.44 -13.87 6.42
N ASN A 131 -10.03 -13.88 5.14
CA ASN A 131 -8.66 -13.62 4.73
C ASN A 131 -8.63 -12.89 3.37
N ILE A 132 -8.26 -11.63 3.39
CA ILE A 132 -8.27 -10.78 2.19
C ILE A 132 -7.23 -11.21 1.15
N PRO A 133 -5.96 -11.49 1.47
CA PRO A 133 -4.99 -12.01 0.50
C PRO A 133 -5.46 -13.27 -0.23
N GLU A 134 -6.02 -14.24 0.49
CA GLU A 134 -6.57 -15.46 -0.12
C GLU A 134 -7.79 -15.17 -1.00
N TYR A 135 -8.62 -14.19 -0.59
CA TYR A 135 -9.74 -13.74 -1.41
C TYR A 135 -9.25 -13.16 -2.75
N VAL A 136 -8.25 -12.28 -2.73
CA VAL A 136 -7.67 -11.68 -3.95
C VAL A 136 -7.16 -12.75 -4.90
N ILE A 137 -6.34 -13.69 -4.39
CA ILE A 137 -5.77 -14.77 -5.22
C ILE A 137 -6.84 -15.72 -5.75
N THR A 138 -7.96 -15.90 -5.04
CA THR A 138 -9.02 -16.82 -5.44
C THR A 138 -9.98 -16.22 -6.46
N ASN A 139 -10.18 -14.90 -6.40
CA ASN A 139 -11.15 -14.21 -7.24
C ASN A 139 -10.50 -13.40 -8.37
N ASP A 140 -9.18 -13.38 -8.46
CA ASP A 140 -8.39 -12.72 -9.48
C ASP A 140 -8.63 -11.20 -9.61
N HIS A 141 -9.00 -10.53 -8.50
CA HIS A 141 -9.17 -9.07 -8.44
C HIS A 141 -9.17 -8.56 -7.00
N GLY A 142 -9.00 -7.24 -6.85
CA GLY A 142 -9.13 -6.55 -5.56
C GLY A 142 -9.12 -5.04 -5.73
N ASP A 143 -9.52 -4.30 -4.69
CA ASP A 143 -9.32 -2.86 -4.62
C ASP A 143 -7.94 -2.51 -4.04
N CYS A 144 -7.68 -1.22 -3.82
CA CYS A 144 -6.38 -0.73 -3.33
C CYS A 144 -5.92 -1.41 -2.03
N GLY A 145 -6.80 -1.48 -1.04
CA GLY A 145 -6.46 -2.09 0.23
C GLY A 145 -6.33 -3.61 0.15
N GLN A 146 -7.13 -4.26 -0.67
CA GLN A 146 -7.08 -5.71 -0.82
C GLN A 146 -5.77 -6.17 -1.48
N VAL A 147 -5.37 -5.55 -2.59
CA VAL A 147 -4.07 -5.86 -3.22
C VAL A 147 -2.89 -5.38 -2.39
N GLY A 148 -3.06 -4.28 -1.65
CA GLY A 148 -2.08 -3.81 -0.66
C GLY A 148 -1.82 -4.84 0.44
N LEU A 149 -2.87 -5.47 1.00
CA LEU A 149 -2.74 -6.54 1.99
C LEU A 149 -2.09 -7.79 1.42
N LEU A 150 -2.40 -8.14 0.16
CA LEU A 150 -1.70 -9.24 -0.52
C LEU A 150 -0.21 -8.94 -0.63
N PHE A 151 0.16 -7.74 -1.09
CA PHE A 151 1.57 -7.33 -1.19
C PHE A 151 2.27 -7.38 0.18
N ILE A 152 1.65 -6.83 1.25
CA ILE A 152 2.21 -6.86 2.61
C ILE A 152 2.45 -8.30 3.06
N THR A 153 1.49 -9.18 2.82
CA THR A 153 1.59 -10.59 3.25
C THR A 153 2.75 -11.29 2.55
N MET A 154 2.87 -11.11 1.23
CA MET A 154 3.96 -11.71 0.45
C MET A 154 5.32 -11.08 0.79
N ALA A 155 5.40 -9.76 0.97
CA ALA A 155 6.64 -9.08 1.37
C ALA A 155 7.11 -9.58 2.73
N ARG A 156 6.24 -9.66 3.74
CA ARG A 156 6.57 -10.21 5.05
C ARG A 156 7.00 -11.69 4.98
N CYS A 157 6.30 -12.48 4.19
CA CYS A 157 6.67 -13.88 3.94
C CYS A 157 8.09 -14.00 3.33
N ALA A 158 8.48 -13.05 2.47
CA ALA A 158 9.83 -12.97 1.89
C ALA A 158 10.88 -12.36 2.84
N GLY A 159 10.52 -12.04 4.09
CA GLY A 159 11.40 -11.43 5.08
C GLY A 159 11.62 -9.93 4.88
N ILE A 160 10.67 -9.23 4.27
CA ILE A 160 10.72 -7.79 4.02
C ILE A 160 9.72 -7.09 4.93
N PRO A 161 10.17 -6.18 5.82
CA PRO A 161 9.26 -5.45 6.69
C PRO A 161 8.30 -4.57 5.89
N ALA A 162 7.00 -4.78 6.09
CA ALA A 162 5.96 -4.05 5.38
C ALA A 162 4.78 -3.70 6.29
N LYS A 163 4.14 -2.55 6.04
CA LYS A 163 2.96 -2.10 6.79
C LYS A 163 1.95 -1.40 5.89
N TRP A 164 0.72 -1.36 6.36
CA TRP A 164 -0.38 -0.65 5.74
C TRP A 164 -0.33 0.85 6.08
N GLU A 165 -0.68 1.66 5.10
CA GLU A 165 -1.08 3.05 5.29
C GLU A 165 -2.37 3.33 4.53
N SER A 166 -3.19 4.22 5.07
CA SER A 166 -4.42 4.70 4.43
C SER A 166 -4.61 6.19 4.68
N GLY A 167 -5.35 6.84 3.82
CA GLY A 167 -5.61 8.27 3.96
C GLY A 167 -6.47 8.84 2.85
N TRP A 168 -6.43 10.16 2.74
CA TRP A 168 -7.12 10.88 1.70
C TRP A 168 -6.25 10.95 0.43
N MET A 169 -6.82 10.51 -0.67
CA MET A 169 -6.31 10.84 -2.00
C MET A 169 -6.95 12.17 -2.42
N ILE A 170 -6.13 13.21 -2.50
CA ILE A 170 -6.58 14.55 -2.90
C ILE A 170 -6.06 14.80 -4.32
N HIS A 171 -6.89 14.53 -5.29
CA HIS A 171 -6.61 14.79 -6.70
C HIS A 171 -7.52 15.94 -7.20
N PRO A 172 -7.08 16.82 -8.12
CA PRO A 172 -7.91 17.91 -8.62
C PRO A 172 -9.28 17.50 -9.17
N MET A 173 -9.38 16.27 -9.68
CA MET A 173 -10.61 15.74 -10.28
C MET A 173 -11.41 14.84 -9.34
N GLU A 174 -10.80 14.35 -8.25
CA GLU A 174 -11.42 13.37 -7.36
C GLU A 174 -10.82 13.48 -5.95
N ILE A 175 -11.69 13.47 -4.95
CA ILE A 175 -11.32 13.31 -3.54
C ILE A 175 -11.87 11.96 -3.09
N ASN A 176 -10.99 11.06 -2.68
CA ASN A 176 -11.37 9.71 -2.28
C ASN A 176 -10.52 9.24 -1.09
N LEU A 177 -10.92 8.11 -0.51
CA LEU A 177 -10.07 7.34 0.41
C LEU A 177 -9.19 6.41 -0.40
N HIS A 178 -7.97 6.20 0.07
CA HIS A 178 -7.01 5.34 -0.60
C HIS A 178 -6.13 4.60 0.40
N ASP A 179 -5.73 3.39 0.02
CA ASP A 179 -4.85 2.53 0.80
C ASP A 179 -3.60 2.20 0.00
N TRP A 180 -2.46 2.22 0.68
CA TRP A 180 -1.17 1.87 0.09
C TRP A 180 -0.28 1.16 1.11
N VAL A 181 0.92 0.82 0.72
CA VAL A 181 1.90 0.08 1.51
C VAL A 181 3.14 0.91 1.79
N ARG A 182 3.76 0.70 2.94
CA ARG A 182 5.14 1.08 3.19
C ARG A 182 5.99 -0.16 3.37
N VAL A 183 7.13 -0.13 2.71
CA VAL A 183 8.20 -1.14 2.85
C VAL A 183 9.40 -0.50 3.50
N TYR A 184 10.07 -1.22 4.38
CA TYR A 184 11.30 -0.75 5.01
C TYR A 184 12.50 -1.43 4.35
N TYR A 185 13.46 -0.62 3.93
CA TYR A 185 14.77 -1.11 3.51
C TYR A 185 15.83 -0.61 4.47
N GLU A 186 16.68 -1.54 4.93
CA GLU A 186 17.76 -1.21 5.87
C GLU A 186 18.75 -0.24 5.23
N GLY A 187 19.07 0.85 5.93
CA GLY A 187 19.90 1.94 5.44
C GLY A 187 19.16 3.05 4.68
N ILE A 188 17.92 2.79 4.22
CA ILE A 188 17.08 3.74 3.48
C ILE A 188 15.92 4.24 4.35
N GLY A 189 15.24 3.32 5.02
CA GLY A 189 14.03 3.59 5.80
C GLY A 189 12.74 3.17 5.11
N TRP A 190 11.61 3.77 5.52
CA TRP A 190 10.29 3.48 4.96
C TRP A 190 10.07 4.19 3.63
N VAL A 191 9.73 3.43 2.60
CA VAL A 191 9.37 3.91 1.26
C VAL A 191 7.96 3.50 0.88
N GLY A 192 7.30 4.26 0.01
CA GLY A 192 5.95 3.97 -0.49
C GLY A 192 5.96 2.87 -1.54
N VAL A 193 4.91 2.07 -1.56
CA VAL A 193 4.61 1.12 -2.66
C VAL A 193 3.10 1.08 -2.84
N ASP A 194 2.63 1.20 -4.07
CA ASP A 194 1.20 1.16 -4.38
C ASP A 194 0.90 0.21 -5.54
N PRO A 195 0.63 -1.08 -5.26
CA PRO A 195 0.36 -2.04 -6.31
C PRO A 195 -0.97 -1.78 -7.04
N SER A 196 -1.88 -1.00 -6.48
CA SER A 196 -3.17 -0.71 -7.12
C SER A 196 -3.04 0.27 -8.28
N PHE A 197 -2.12 1.22 -8.21
CA PHE A 197 -1.87 2.19 -9.28
C PHE A 197 -0.93 1.68 -10.36
N GLY A 198 0.02 0.83 -10.05
CA GLY A 198 0.97 0.30 -11.01
C GLY A 198 0.32 -0.26 -12.27
N ARG A 199 -0.83 -0.87 -12.13
CA ARG A 199 -1.57 -1.48 -13.24
C ARG A 199 -2.41 -0.51 -14.07
N VAL A 200 -3.10 0.44 -13.43
CA VAL A 200 -3.96 1.42 -14.12
C VAL A 200 -3.13 2.33 -15.01
N ILE A 201 -2.07 2.87 -14.44
CA ILE A 201 -1.16 3.79 -15.14
C ILE A 201 -0.45 3.07 -16.29
N LEU A 202 0.03 1.85 -16.06
CA LEU A 202 0.68 1.03 -17.09
C LEU A 202 -0.20 0.81 -18.31
N LYS A 203 -1.47 0.51 -18.13
CA LYS A 203 -2.40 0.29 -19.24
C LYS A 203 -2.62 1.57 -20.03
N GLU A 204 -2.87 2.68 -19.35
CA GLU A 204 -3.12 3.97 -19.98
C GLU A 204 -1.87 4.50 -20.70
N GLU A 205 -0.66 4.37 -20.13
CA GLU A 205 0.57 4.75 -20.79
C GLU A 205 0.89 3.88 -22.00
N LEU A 206 0.70 2.58 -21.90
CA LEU A 206 0.88 1.67 -23.02
C LEU A 206 -0.08 1.99 -24.17
N GLU A 207 -1.35 2.27 -23.86
CA GLU A 207 -2.36 2.62 -24.85
C GLU A 207 -2.16 4.02 -25.43
N HIS A 208 -1.69 4.98 -24.63
CA HIS A 208 -1.53 6.38 -25.03
C HIS A 208 -0.20 6.66 -25.77
N ASN A 209 0.89 6.01 -25.33
CA ASN A 209 2.24 6.23 -25.87
C ASN A 209 2.67 5.22 -26.92
N ALA A 210 1.92 4.14 -27.11
CA ALA A 210 2.22 3.19 -28.18
C ALA A 210 1.97 3.82 -29.54
N PRO A 211 2.94 3.80 -30.47
CA PRO A 211 2.69 4.19 -31.86
C PRO A 211 1.51 3.39 -32.42
N ARG A 212 0.61 4.05 -33.15
CA ARG A 212 -0.56 3.39 -33.72
C ARG A 212 -0.15 2.10 -34.48
N GLY A 213 -0.67 0.95 -34.06
CA GLY A 213 -0.37 -0.35 -34.65
C GLY A 213 0.81 -1.11 -34.05
N ARG A 214 1.48 -0.60 -32.99
CA ARG A 214 2.49 -1.37 -32.25
C ARG A 214 1.81 -2.40 -31.34
N VAL A 215 2.23 -3.65 -31.47
CA VAL A 215 1.85 -4.70 -30.53
C VAL A 215 2.67 -4.53 -29.25
N ILE A 216 2.00 -4.34 -28.13
CA ILE A 216 2.63 -4.26 -26.81
C ILE A 216 3.11 -5.65 -26.41
N THR A 217 4.40 -5.78 -26.13
CA THR A 217 5.02 -7.03 -25.74
C THR A 217 5.08 -7.18 -24.22
N SER A 218 5.24 -8.42 -23.74
CA SER A 218 5.48 -8.69 -22.33
C SER A 218 6.75 -8.00 -21.78
N ALA A 219 7.75 -7.77 -22.65
CA ALA A 219 8.97 -7.03 -22.28
C ALA A 219 8.71 -5.53 -22.09
N ASP A 220 7.82 -4.92 -22.87
CA ASP A 220 7.41 -3.53 -22.68
C ASP A 220 6.67 -3.36 -21.36
N LYS A 221 5.80 -4.31 -21.01
CA LYS A 221 5.10 -4.37 -19.72
C LYS A 221 6.07 -4.48 -18.54
N SER A 222 6.99 -5.44 -18.58
CA SER A 222 7.95 -5.67 -17.51
C SER A 222 8.83 -4.45 -17.24
N ARG A 223 9.24 -3.72 -18.27
CA ARG A 223 10.01 -2.50 -18.12
C ARG A 223 9.22 -1.40 -17.42
N LEU A 224 7.97 -1.19 -17.81
CA LEU A 224 7.10 -0.18 -17.22
C LEU A 224 6.75 -0.51 -15.77
N ASP A 225 6.52 -1.77 -15.44
CA ASP A 225 6.27 -2.22 -14.07
C ASP A 225 7.45 -1.87 -13.16
N SER A 226 8.69 -2.10 -13.62
CA SER A 226 9.90 -1.72 -12.89
C SER A 226 10.06 -0.20 -12.73
N ASP A 227 9.77 0.56 -13.80
CA ASP A 227 9.81 2.03 -13.77
C ASP A 227 8.79 2.60 -12.77
N TYR A 228 7.58 2.02 -12.69
CA TYR A 228 6.57 2.42 -11.70
C TYR A 228 6.95 2.09 -10.27
N PHE A 229 7.48 0.91 -10.02
CA PHE A 229 7.96 0.56 -8.70
C PHE A 229 9.05 1.53 -8.25
N TYR A 230 9.99 1.87 -9.14
CA TYR A 230 11.00 2.88 -8.90
C TYR A 230 10.38 4.23 -8.55
N TYR A 231 9.42 4.70 -9.34
CA TYR A 231 8.75 5.98 -9.13
C TYR A 231 8.11 6.07 -7.74
N TYR A 232 7.35 5.06 -7.32
CA TYR A 232 6.72 5.04 -6.00
C TYR A 232 7.71 4.93 -4.84
N THR A 233 8.78 4.19 -5.00
CA THR A 233 9.78 4.03 -3.93
C THR A 233 10.68 5.24 -3.78
N HIS A 234 10.92 5.99 -4.84
CA HIS A 234 11.83 7.14 -4.85
C HIS A 234 11.11 8.49 -4.71
N GLY A 235 9.83 8.58 -4.98
CA GLY A 235 9.01 9.75 -4.75
C GLY A 235 8.44 10.42 -5.94
#